data_c89c3c69d516fb04932256aa55def312
#
_entry.id   c89c3c69d516fb04932256aa55def312
#
_cell.length_a   1.000
_cell.length_b   1.000
_cell.length_c   1.000
_cell.angle_alpha   90.00
_cell.angle_beta   90.00
_cell.angle_gamma   90.00
#
_symmetry.space_group_name_H-M   'P 1'
#
loop_
_entity.id
_entity.type
_entity.pdbx_description
1 polymer ?
#
loop_
_entity_poly.entity_id
_entity_poly.type
_entity_poly.pdbx_seq_one_letter_code
_entity_poly.pdbx_strand_id
1 'polypeptide(L)'
;MNTAIKPLVLLLIGGATTAAQAAAPGDEVIPVKKSTLVNLVDLLVQRGVLKPDEGQGLVRAAEQEAAETQAAQVKSNEAKAATSTAEDAGEPANSAPKTGKTKHVGYVPEFVKKEIRDQVRAELKAEVLQDVKQDAKTEGWGIPAALPEWVAAIHPSFDMRVRFADEFYGKENAGGIANAGLDAAGNFFGPYNWLAINRLANSPQGGLQRQVSQNPNEAIVNNQIDRLRLRERFRLGFEANLSDGLKAGVRFATSNLNNPVSNDQTLGNTGQSYQFAIDRAYLRYDYLDERKTSWFSLYAGRIINPFLSTDVVFDPDLSFEGVAGSVRLPFNRGTSKLAGYKAPNPTARFGINQGQQTPDSLFLTLGVFPLQDIDVSVNDKWLYAGQVGADWLVWHDSRLNLAASYYEFQNVNARRNPIGSHVYDWTAPQFVQKGNSMVAITDDQTLNGVCDDTVGCLFGLASRFKVFNATAMFDYAGFDPVHVLLTADYAKNLGYNQQKILTEFANGVVNYTDSRPRTTAYQIRADIGQVEVRHFGDWSVNLAYRYVQRDAVLDAFTDSIFHLGGTNAKGWVIGTQYGLSKYAWLNLRWLSTDAIDGPKYSIDTVNVDLNARF
;
A
#
# COMPACT_ATOMS: atom_id res chain seq x y z
N MET A 1 -17.32 28.29 -19.16
CA MET A 1 -16.00 28.86 -18.95
C MET A 1 -16.16 30.12 -18.10
N ASN A 2 -15.58 30.20 -16.98
CA ASN A 2 -15.57 31.08 -15.84
C ASN A 2 -16.28 30.48 -14.62
N THR A 3 -15.57 29.67 -13.91
CA THR A 3 -15.85 29.35 -12.51
C THR A 3 -14.62 29.73 -11.71
N ALA A 4 -14.79 30.70 -10.85
CA ALA A 4 -13.78 31.18 -9.92
C ALA A 4 -13.34 30.04 -9.02
N ILE A 5 -12.11 29.60 -9.17
CA ILE A 5 -11.40 28.75 -8.21
C ILE A 5 -11.27 29.58 -6.94
N LYS A 6 -12.00 29.20 -5.90
CA LYS A 6 -11.88 29.83 -4.58
C LYS A 6 -10.44 29.69 -4.10
N PRO A 7 -9.80 30.74 -3.57
CA PRO A 7 -8.36 30.75 -3.29
C PRO A 7 -7.98 30.07 -1.96
N LEU A 8 -8.50 28.88 -1.67
CA LEU A 8 -8.19 28.16 -0.42
C LEU A 8 -7.02 27.18 -0.56
N VAL A 9 -6.58 26.87 -1.78
CA VAL A 9 -5.47 25.94 -2.03
C VAL A 9 -4.09 26.62 -2.07
N LEU A 10 -4.06 27.97 -2.15
CA LEU A 10 -2.80 28.70 -2.28
C LEU A 10 -2.13 29.11 -0.96
N LEU A 11 -2.73 28.84 0.20
CA LEU A 11 -2.19 29.30 1.50
C LEU A 11 -1.25 28.30 2.20
N LEU A 12 -1.02 27.11 1.61
CA LEU A 12 -0.11 26.11 2.18
C LEU A 12 1.26 26.01 1.47
N ILE A 13 1.49 26.81 0.41
CA ILE A 13 2.78 26.82 -0.33
C ILE A 13 3.61 28.10 -0.05
N GLY A 14 3.07 29.06 0.69
CA GLY A 14 3.67 30.38 0.86
C GLY A 14 4.43 30.63 2.17
N GLY A 15 4.97 29.64 2.85
CA GLY A 15 5.56 29.84 4.16
C GLY A 15 6.81 29.06 4.49
N ALA A 16 7.83 28.97 3.61
CA ALA A 16 9.17 28.53 4.01
C ALA A 16 10.21 28.85 2.93
N THR A 17 10.49 30.13 2.74
CA THR A 17 11.76 30.55 2.12
C THR A 17 12.49 31.47 3.07
N THR A 18 13.20 30.91 4.03
CA THR A 18 14.40 31.54 4.62
C THR A 18 15.56 30.64 4.32
N ALA A 19 16.45 31.15 3.50
CA ALA A 19 17.70 30.54 3.12
C ALA A 19 18.55 30.27 4.37
N ALA A 20 18.87 29.02 4.64
CA ALA A 20 19.98 28.62 5.48
C ALA A 20 21.07 28.10 4.56
N GLN A 21 22.15 28.87 4.45
CA GLN A 21 23.39 28.52 3.77
C GLN A 21 23.98 27.24 4.37
N ALA A 22 24.21 26.25 3.53
CA ALA A 22 24.88 25.01 3.88
C ALA A 22 26.37 25.29 4.16
N ALA A 23 26.82 24.99 5.36
CA ALA A 23 28.21 24.80 5.70
C ALA A 23 28.54 23.28 5.64
N ALA A 24 29.70 22.95 5.09
CA ALA A 24 30.19 21.59 4.91
C ALA A 24 30.41 20.85 6.24
N PRO A 25 30.35 19.52 6.27
CA PRO A 25 30.47 18.74 7.48
C PRO A 25 31.93 18.64 7.93
N GLY A 26 32.24 19.27 9.05
CA GLY A 26 33.40 18.94 9.86
C GLY A 26 32.95 18.10 11.05
N ASP A 27 33.69 17.04 11.35
CA ASP A 27 33.47 16.16 12.51
C ASP A 27 33.54 16.95 13.81
N GLU A 28 32.41 17.41 14.31
CA GLU A 28 32.28 17.99 15.64
C GLU A 28 31.60 16.99 16.59
N VAL A 29 32.40 16.39 17.45
CA VAL A 29 31.94 15.70 18.66
C VAL A 29 31.28 16.76 19.54
N ILE A 30 29.96 16.75 19.64
CA ILE A 30 29.18 17.65 20.48
C ILE A 30 29.41 17.26 21.93
N PRO A 31 30.10 18.07 22.78
CA PRO A 31 30.25 17.75 24.21
C PRO A 31 28.88 17.94 24.87
N VAL A 32 28.35 16.87 25.47
CA VAL A 32 27.13 16.92 26.28
C VAL A 32 27.43 17.89 27.46
N LYS A 33 26.72 19.01 27.51
CA LYS A 33 26.91 20.00 28.58
C LYS A 33 26.60 19.36 29.93
N LYS A 34 27.49 19.55 30.89
CA LYS A 34 27.42 19.07 32.31
C LYS A 34 26.03 19.28 32.94
N SER A 35 25.33 20.35 32.57
CA SER A 35 23.95 20.66 32.99
C SER A 35 22.87 19.69 32.51
N THR A 36 23.05 19.03 31.37
CA THR A 36 22.04 18.13 30.78
C THR A 36 21.98 16.79 31.50
N LEU A 37 23.13 16.27 31.94
CA LEU A 37 23.25 15.00 32.65
C LEU A 37 22.73 15.11 34.08
N VAL A 38 23.06 16.22 34.77
CA VAL A 38 22.56 16.51 36.13
C VAL A 38 21.04 16.69 36.11
N ASN A 39 20.50 17.45 35.12
CA ASN A 39 19.07 17.63 35.01
C ASN A 39 18.31 16.33 34.66
N LEU A 40 18.92 15.42 33.90
CA LEU A 40 18.35 14.11 33.62
C LEU A 40 18.28 13.23 34.86
N VAL A 41 19.36 13.19 35.64
CA VAL A 41 19.41 12.43 36.90
C VAL A 41 18.41 12.97 37.91
N ASP A 42 18.29 14.29 38.05
CA ASP A 42 17.30 14.92 38.93
C ASP A 42 15.87 14.59 38.52
N LEU A 43 15.58 14.55 37.21
CA LEU A 43 14.27 14.18 36.68
C LEU A 43 13.94 12.71 36.97
N LEU A 44 14.90 11.81 36.87
CA LEU A 44 14.75 10.39 37.21
C LEU A 44 14.51 10.14 38.68
N VAL A 45 15.17 10.93 39.55
CA VAL A 45 14.94 10.91 41.02
C VAL A 45 13.54 11.46 41.34
N GLN A 46 13.11 12.57 40.71
CA GLN A 46 11.77 13.13 40.92
C GLN A 46 10.66 12.17 40.45
N ARG A 47 10.93 11.38 39.44
CA ARG A 47 9.95 10.37 38.95
C ARG A 47 9.99 9.05 39.71
N GLY A 48 10.82 8.91 40.74
CA GLY A 48 10.92 7.71 41.56
C GLY A 48 11.56 6.50 40.86
N VAL A 49 12.26 6.72 39.74
CA VAL A 49 12.96 5.68 38.97
C VAL A 49 14.34 5.39 39.60
N LEU A 50 14.95 6.40 40.23
CA LEU A 50 16.21 6.28 40.98
C LEU A 50 16.01 6.75 42.42
N LYS A 51 16.68 6.10 43.37
CA LYS A 51 16.74 6.58 44.76
C LYS A 51 17.67 7.80 44.82
N PRO A 52 17.43 8.75 45.75
CA PRO A 52 18.26 9.97 45.87
C PRO A 52 19.74 9.68 46.02
N ASP A 53 20.08 8.63 46.76
CA ASP A 53 21.47 8.24 47.02
C ASP A 53 22.16 7.66 45.78
N GLU A 54 21.41 6.92 44.92
CA GLU A 54 21.88 6.38 43.65
C GLU A 54 22.10 7.50 42.61
N GLY A 55 21.20 8.49 42.57
CA GLY A 55 21.33 9.68 41.73
C GLY A 55 22.58 10.50 42.06
N GLN A 56 22.85 10.74 43.34
CA GLN A 56 24.07 11.44 43.79
C GLN A 56 25.35 10.65 43.48
N GLY A 57 25.31 9.31 43.58
CA GLY A 57 26.42 8.42 43.20
C GLY A 57 26.78 8.56 41.71
N LEU A 58 25.78 8.57 40.80
CA LEU A 58 25.98 8.73 39.37
C LEU A 58 26.56 10.10 39.00
N VAL A 59 26.10 11.17 39.64
CA VAL A 59 26.65 12.52 39.39
C VAL A 59 28.12 12.59 39.82
N ARG A 60 28.49 12.03 40.99
CA ARG A 60 29.90 12.00 41.48
C ARG A 60 30.79 11.16 40.56
N ALA A 61 30.33 10.00 40.12
CA ALA A 61 31.08 9.15 39.17
C ALA A 61 31.34 9.88 37.83
N ALA A 62 30.34 10.55 37.28
CA ALA A 62 30.50 11.34 36.05
C ALA A 62 31.43 12.57 36.23
N GLU A 63 31.45 13.18 37.42
CA GLU A 63 32.39 14.26 37.76
C GLU A 63 33.84 13.77 37.89
N GLN A 64 34.03 12.57 38.41
CA GLN A 64 35.32 11.95 38.55
C GLN A 64 35.91 11.54 37.19
N GLU A 65 35.10 10.93 36.35
CA GLU A 65 35.48 10.57 34.97
C GLU A 65 35.82 11.79 34.10
N ALA A 66 35.07 12.88 34.24
CA ALA A 66 35.36 14.13 33.57
C ALA A 66 36.68 14.77 34.05
N ALA A 67 37.02 14.66 35.35
CA ALA A 67 38.28 15.15 35.92
C ALA A 67 39.46 14.30 35.44
N GLU A 68 39.34 12.98 35.38
CA GLU A 68 40.38 12.08 34.86
C GLU A 68 40.65 12.30 33.37
N THR A 69 39.59 12.53 32.59
CA THR A 69 39.71 12.83 31.14
C THR A 69 40.41 14.18 30.91
N GLN A 70 40.12 15.21 31.72
CA GLN A 70 40.84 16.48 31.68
C GLN A 70 42.31 16.34 32.07
N ALA A 71 42.60 15.56 33.10
CA ALA A 71 43.98 15.31 33.53
C ALA A 71 44.81 14.54 32.49
N ALA A 72 44.16 13.60 31.75
CA ALA A 72 44.78 12.89 30.65
C ALA A 72 45.03 13.81 29.43
N GLN A 73 44.13 14.73 29.13
CA GLN A 73 44.31 15.73 28.06
C GLN A 73 45.41 16.74 28.38
N VAL A 74 45.56 17.19 29.64
CA VAL A 74 46.65 18.08 30.06
C VAL A 74 48.00 17.38 29.91
N LYS A 75 48.12 16.12 30.35
CA LYS A 75 49.34 15.32 30.14
C LYS A 75 49.70 15.07 28.68
N SER A 76 48.69 14.89 27.82
CA SER A 76 48.89 14.75 26.37
C SER A 76 49.37 16.05 25.72
N ASN A 77 48.88 17.19 26.18
CA ASN A 77 49.30 18.50 25.69
C ASN A 77 50.70 18.92 26.18
N GLU A 78 51.09 18.57 27.42
CA GLU A 78 52.45 18.78 27.93
C GLU A 78 53.47 17.89 27.20
N ALA A 79 53.10 16.65 26.82
CA ALA A 79 53.94 15.78 26.02
C ALA A 79 54.11 16.29 24.58
N LYS A 80 53.12 16.98 24.01
CA LYS A 80 53.24 17.64 22.69
C LYS A 80 54.04 18.93 22.71
N ALA A 81 54.04 19.65 23.83
CA ALA A 81 54.84 20.88 23.98
C ALA A 81 56.34 20.59 24.19
N ALA A 82 56.69 19.40 24.71
CA ALA A 82 58.07 19.00 24.91
C ALA A 82 58.78 18.48 23.64
N THR A 83 58.03 18.26 22.54
CA THR A 83 58.60 17.71 21.29
C THR A 83 58.87 18.77 20.20
N SER A 84 58.57 20.05 20.50
CA SER A 84 58.70 21.13 19.52
C SER A 84 59.90 22.10 19.71
N THR A 85 60.85 21.78 20.62
CA THR A 85 62.02 22.61 20.89
C THR A 85 63.33 21.80 20.92
N ALA A 86 63.67 21.10 19.82
CA ALA A 86 65.00 20.55 19.65
C ALA A 86 65.29 20.31 18.15
N GLU A 87 65.49 21.40 17.43
CA GLU A 87 66.29 21.45 16.19
C GLU A 87 66.98 22.80 16.16
N ASP A 88 68.21 22.85 16.59
CA ASP A 88 69.37 23.50 15.93
C ASP A 88 70.61 23.43 16.82
N ALA A 89 71.75 23.19 16.16
CA ALA A 89 73.15 23.44 16.50
C ALA A 89 74.04 22.27 16.98
N GLY A 90 74.91 21.83 16.05
CA GLY A 90 76.41 21.86 16.21
C GLY A 90 77.09 20.66 16.91
N GLU A 91 77.76 19.84 16.09
CA GLU A 91 78.94 19.01 16.49
C GLU A 91 80.09 19.86 17.02
N PRO A 92 81.18 19.36 17.72
CA PRO A 92 81.72 18.01 17.78
C PRO A 92 82.42 17.56 19.11
N ALA A 93 82.78 16.27 19.13
CA ALA A 93 84.03 15.67 19.70
C ALA A 93 84.09 15.15 21.18
N ASN A 94 84.31 13.82 21.19
CA ASN A 94 85.30 13.06 21.95
C ASN A 94 85.12 12.78 23.46
N SER A 95 84.87 11.52 23.76
CA SER A 95 85.73 10.59 24.57
C SER A 95 84.93 9.42 25.13
N ALA A 96 85.43 8.22 24.94
CA ALA A 96 84.97 6.96 25.52
C ALA A 96 85.53 6.77 26.93
N PRO A 97 85.30 5.64 27.64
CA PRO A 97 84.24 4.62 27.59
C PRO A 97 83.71 4.28 29.04
N LYS A 98 82.57 3.55 29.15
CA LYS A 98 82.39 2.47 30.13
C LYS A 98 81.18 1.58 29.85
N THR A 99 81.46 0.30 29.82
CA THR A 99 80.71 -0.90 29.74
C THR A 99 79.29 -0.91 30.37
N GLY A 100 78.26 -1.18 29.57
CA GLY A 100 76.95 -1.62 29.96
C GLY A 100 76.30 -2.42 28.87
N LYS A 101 75.94 -3.69 29.09
CA LYS A 101 75.33 -4.60 28.13
C LYS A 101 74.02 -3.99 27.60
N THR A 102 74.08 -3.45 26.42
CA THR A 102 72.93 -3.03 25.63
C THR A 102 72.32 -4.27 24.94
N LYS A 103 71.08 -4.63 25.33
CA LYS A 103 70.25 -5.53 24.54
C LYS A 103 69.91 -4.79 23.25
N HIS A 104 70.43 -5.25 22.12
CA HIS A 104 69.98 -4.81 20.80
C HIS A 104 68.56 -5.26 20.59
N VAL A 105 67.62 -4.37 20.71
CA VAL A 105 66.27 -4.58 20.19
C VAL A 105 66.38 -4.29 18.69
N GLY A 106 66.13 -5.31 17.85
CA GLY A 106 66.13 -5.17 16.40
C GLY A 106 65.18 -4.04 15.99
N TYR A 107 65.68 -3.15 15.11
CA TYR A 107 64.85 -2.12 14.53
C TYR A 107 63.72 -2.75 13.71
N VAL A 108 62.46 -2.55 14.12
CA VAL A 108 61.27 -2.94 13.37
C VAL A 108 60.87 -1.76 12.49
N PRO A 109 60.90 -1.90 11.14
CA PRO A 109 60.49 -0.83 10.25
C PRO A 109 59.09 -0.31 10.54
N GLU A 110 58.87 0.99 10.35
CA GLU A 110 57.58 1.64 10.65
C GLU A 110 56.39 1.03 9.88
N PHE A 111 56.62 0.54 8.64
CA PHE A 111 55.58 -0.13 7.86
C PHE A 111 55.11 -1.45 8.52
N VAL A 112 56.06 -2.22 9.10
CA VAL A 112 55.74 -3.47 9.82
C VAL A 112 54.99 -3.16 11.12
N LYS A 113 55.36 -2.10 11.83
CA LYS A 113 54.63 -1.65 13.00
C LYS A 113 53.22 -1.20 12.67
N LYS A 114 53.04 -0.56 11.51
CA LYS A 114 51.72 -0.13 11.01
C LYS A 114 50.88 -1.35 10.63
N GLU A 115 51.43 -2.31 9.92
CA GLU A 115 50.77 -3.54 9.50
C GLU A 115 50.34 -4.39 10.72
N ILE A 116 51.23 -4.61 11.68
CA ILE A 116 50.90 -5.30 12.95
C ILE A 116 49.83 -4.53 13.74
N ARG A 117 49.88 -3.20 13.78
CA ARG A 117 48.86 -2.39 14.44
C ARG A 117 47.49 -2.50 13.77
N ASP A 118 47.47 -2.48 12.46
CA ASP A 118 46.23 -2.57 11.70
C ASP A 118 45.63 -3.99 11.76
N GLN A 119 46.48 -5.03 11.77
CA GLN A 119 46.09 -6.41 11.96
C GLN A 119 45.55 -6.69 13.37
N VAL A 120 46.28 -6.29 14.40
CA VAL A 120 45.86 -6.40 15.82
C VAL A 120 44.56 -5.60 16.06
N ARG A 121 44.42 -4.42 15.44
CA ARG A 121 43.20 -3.64 15.57
C ARG A 121 42.00 -4.33 14.88
N ALA A 122 42.22 -5.00 13.76
CA ALA A 122 41.18 -5.74 13.05
C ALA A 122 40.74 -7.00 13.85
N GLU A 123 41.71 -7.75 14.37
CA GLU A 123 41.46 -8.92 15.21
C GLU A 123 40.77 -8.57 16.54
N LEU A 124 41.28 -7.57 17.27
CA LEU A 124 40.69 -7.07 18.52
C LEU A 124 39.26 -6.52 18.25
N LYS A 125 39.05 -5.83 17.14
CA LYS A 125 37.74 -5.32 16.81
C LYS A 125 36.76 -6.44 16.52
N ALA A 126 37.18 -7.53 15.86
CA ALA A 126 36.34 -8.68 15.59
C ALA A 126 36.01 -9.47 16.87
N GLU A 127 37.02 -9.68 17.76
CA GLU A 127 36.88 -10.40 19.02
C GLU A 127 36.01 -9.61 20.01
N VAL A 128 36.27 -8.32 20.22
CA VAL A 128 35.47 -7.43 21.08
C VAL A 128 34.05 -7.31 20.55
N LEU A 129 33.84 -7.27 19.21
CA LEU A 129 32.49 -7.22 18.64
C LEU A 129 31.72 -8.52 18.88
N GLN A 130 32.41 -9.67 18.89
CA GLN A 130 31.79 -10.97 19.20
C GLN A 130 31.48 -11.08 20.70
N ASP A 131 32.41 -10.68 21.57
CA ASP A 131 32.21 -10.71 23.01
C ASP A 131 31.08 -9.75 23.44
N VAL A 132 31.07 -8.52 22.94
CA VAL A 132 29.99 -7.56 23.21
C VAL A 132 28.64 -8.07 22.66
N LYS A 133 28.61 -8.75 21.52
CA LYS A 133 27.37 -9.37 21.01
C LYS A 133 26.90 -10.53 21.87
N GLN A 134 27.84 -11.29 22.45
CA GLN A 134 27.52 -12.43 23.29
C GLN A 134 27.06 -11.98 24.68
N ASP A 135 27.72 -10.97 25.25
CA ASP A 135 27.34 -10.35 26.51
C ASP A 135 25.99 -9.63 26.40
N ALA A 136 25.77 -8.88 25.32
CA ALA A 136 24.49 -8.24 25.03
C ALA A 136 23.36 -9.27 24.87
N LYS A 137 23.64 -10.45 24.29
CA LYS A 137 22.67 -11.53 24.15
C LYS A 137 22.36 -12.22 25.49
N THR A 138 23.37 -12.36 26.38
CA THR A 138 23.21 -12.98 27.70
C THR A 138 22.60 -12.02 28.73
N GLU A 139 22.88 -10.73 28.63
CA GLU A 139 22.42 -9.71 29.58
C GLU A 139 21.17 -8.95 29.10
N GLY A 140 20.66 -9.27 27.85
CA GLY A 140 19.42 -8.69 27.32
C GLY A 140 19.52 -7.19 27.00
N TRP A 141 20.72 -6.69 26.71
CA TRP A 141 20.89 -5.29 26.29
C TRP A 141 20.17 -5.09 24.93
N GLY A 142 19.37 -4.04 24.79
CA GLY A 142 18.53 -3.76 23.61
C GLY A 142 19.25 -3.54 22.28
N ILE A 143 20.29 -4.34 22.01
CA ILE A 143 21.00 -4.43 20.74
C ILE A 143 20.25 -5.44 19.85
N PRO A 144 20.01 -5.15 18.55
CA PRO A 144 19.26 -6.06 17.66
C PRO A 144 19.77 -7.51 17.62
N ALA A 145 21.06 -7.74 17.92
CA ALA A 145 21.66 -9.08 17.98
C ALA A 145 21.46 -9.80 19.34
N ALA A 146 20.97 -9.10 20.37
CA ALA A 146 20.64 -9.63 21.68
C ALA A 146 19.16 -9.97 21.85
N LEU A 147 18.31 -9.59 20.88
CA LEU A 147 16.90 -9.94 20.90
C LEU A 147 16.72 -11.46 20.74
N PRO A 148 15.76 -12.07 21.44
CA PRO A 148 15.39 -13.46 21.23
C PRO A 148 15.12 -13.73 19.73
N GLU A 149 15.50 -14.89 19.24
CA GLU A 149 15.40 -15.24 17.80
C GLU A 149 13.99 -15.03 17.22
N TRP A 150 12.95 -15.31 18.04
CA TRP A 150 11.57 -15.09 17.63
C TRP A 150 11.22 -13.62 17.44
N VAL A 151 11.82 -12.70 18.21
CA VAL A 151 11.62 -11.25 18.05
C VAL A 151 12.35 -10.76 16.80
N ALA A 152 13.58 -11.24 16.56
CA ALA A 152 14.36 -10.92 15.37
C ALA A 152 13.71 -11.46 14.08
N ALA A 153 12.88 -12.50 14.18
CA ALA A 153 12.14 -13.05 13.05
C ALA A 153 10.91 -12.20 12.65
N ILE A 154 10.46 -11.26 13.52
CA ILE A 154 9.28 -10.43 13.26
C ILE A 154 9.68 -9.10 12.62
N HIS A 155 9.08 -8.80 11.46
CA HIS A 155 9.28 -7.58 10.71
C HIS A 155 8.02 -6.72 10.80
N PRO A 156 8.01 -5.64 11.61
CA PRO A 156 6.90 -4.71 11.67
C PRO A 156 6.88 -3.83 10.40
N SER A 157 5.69 -3.40 10.00
CA SER A 157 5.47 -2.43 8.94
C SER A 157 4.38 -1.46 9.35
N PHE A 158 4.51 -0.21 8.95
CA PHE A 158 3.58 0.86 9.24
C PHE A 158 3.26 1.63 7.97
N ASP A 159 1.99 1.95 7.77
CA ASP A 159 1.50 2.80 6.68
C ASP A 159 0.38 3.69 7.20
N MET A 160 0.53 4.99 7.02
CA MET A 160 -0.48 5.98 7.39
C MET A 160 -0.71 6.94 6.23
N ARG A 161 -1.97 7.29 6.00
CA ARG A 161 -2.39 8.28 5.03
C ARG A 161 -3.44 9.21 5.64
N VAL A 162 -3.25 10.51 5.48
CA VAL A 162 -4.29 11.52 5.72
C VAL A 162 -4.63 12.12 4.36
N ARG A 163 -5.92 12.11 4.00
CA ARG A 163 -6.43 12.51 2.69
C ARG A 163 -7.45 13.63 2.82
N PHE A 164 -7.23 14.69 2.07
CA PHE A 164 -8.28 15.63 1.67
C PHE A 164 -8.86 15.16 0.35
N ALA A 165 -10.15 14.87 0.32
CA ALA A 165 -10.87 14.45 -0.87
C ALA A 165 -11.98 15.46 -1.14
N ASP A 166 -11.88 16.17 -2.27
CA ASP A 166 -12.88 17.13 -2.73
C ASP A 166 -13.55 16.60 -4.00
N GLU A 167 -14.86 16.58 -4.00
CA GLU A 167 -15.71 16.00 -5.04
C GLU A 167 -16.58 17.11 -5.65
N PHE A 168 -16.42 17.34 -6.95
CA PHE A 168 -17.16 18.37 -7.70
C PHE A 168 -18.08 17.69 -8.70
N TYR A 169 -19.37 17.84 -8.52
CA TYR A 169 -20.37 17.21 -9.35
C TYR A 169 -20.77 18.07 -10.53
N GLY A 170 -20.98 17.44 -11.71
CA GLY A 170 -21.44 18.12 -12.91
C GLY A 170 -22.84 18.74 -12.70
N LYS A 171 -23.02 19.98 -13.07
CA LYS A 171 -24.30 20.71 -12.91
C LYS A 171 -25.45 20.08 -13.71
N GLU A 172 -25.12 19.31 -14.76
CA GLU A 172 -26.06 18.65 -15.63
C GLU A 172 -26.28 17.17 -15.24
N ASN A 173 -25.78 16.75 -14.08
CA ASN A 173 -26.02 15.39 -13.60
C ASN A 173 -27.52 15.16 -13.43
N ALA A 174 -27.98 14.03 -14.01
CA ALA A 174 -29.38 13.69 -14.03
C ALA A 174 -29.83 13.05 -12.71
N GLY A 175 -31.06 13.30 -12.33
CA GLY A 175 -31.62 12.78 -11.08
C GLY A 175 -31.08 13.52 -9.88
N GLY A 176 -31.20 12.99 -8.73
CA GLY A 176 -30.68 13.52 -7.49
C GLY A 176 -31.68 13.43 -6.36
N ILE A 177 -31.20 13.76 -5.16
CA ILE A 177 -31.98 13.75 -3.93
C ILE A 177 -33.25 14.62 -4.05
N ALA A 178 -33.15 15.75 -4.78
CA ALA A 178 -34.27 16.67 -4.95
C ALA A 178 -35.46 16.06 -5.71
N ASN A 179 -35.22 15.08 -6.58
CA ASN A 179 -36.27 14.42 -7.40
C ASN A 179 -36.53 12.98 -6.95
N ALA A 180 -36.02 12.57 -5.77
CA ALA A 180 -36.15 11.23 -5.23
C ALA A 180 -35.75 10.11 -6.23
N GLY A 181 -34.84 10.41 -7.17
CA GLY A 181 -34.36 9.48 -8.18
C GLY A 181 -35.37 9.12 -9.28
N LEU A 182 -36.46 9.88 -9.40
CA LEU A 182 -37.49 9.65 -10.43
C LEU A 182 -37.46 10.76 -11.48
N ASP A 183 -37.75 10.41 -12.75
CA ASP A 183 -38.05 11.39 -13.80
C ASP A 183 -39.48 11.91 -13.70
N ALA A 184 -39.83 12.86 -14.57
CA ALA A 184 -41.18 13.40 -14.66
C ALA A 184 -42.24 12.33 -15.04
N ALA A 185 -41.82 11.19 -15.57
CA ALA A 185 -42.67 10.06 -15.92
C ALA A 185 -42.68 8.97 -14.82
N GLY A 186 -41.99 9.18 -13.70
CA GLY A 186 -41.93 8.23 -12.60
C GLY A 186 -40.92 7.08 -12.79
N ASN A 187 -40.02 7.20 -13.76
CA ASN A 187 -38.95 6.21 -13.95
C ASN A 187 -37.76 6.53 -13.04
N PHE A 188 -37.10 5.49 -12.59
CA PHE A 188 -35.93 5.63 -11.73
C PHE A 188 -34.69 6.10 -12.50
N PHE A 189 -33.92 7.00 -11.86
CA PHE A 189 -32.57 7.36 -12.29
C PHE A 189 -31.57 6.96 -11.22
N GLY A 190 -30.58 6.19 -11.60
CA GLY A 190 -29.41 5.95 -10.77
C GLY A 190 -28.42 7.13 -10.79
N PRO A 191 -27.36 7.06 -10.01
CA PRO A 191 -26.83 5.82 -9.41
C PRO A 191 -27.49 5.46 -8.06
N TYR A 192 -27.87 4.19 -7.94
CA TYR A 192 -28.50 3.64 -6.73
C TYR A 192 -27.48 3.02 -5.79
N ASN A 193 -27.72 3.15 -4.51
CA ASN A 193 -27.07 2.36 -3.47
C ASN A 193 -27.83 1.03 -3.28
N TRP A 194 -27.51 0.05 -4.13
CA TRP A 194 -28.17 -1.25 -4.11
C TRP A 194 -28.04 -2.00 -2.80
N LEU A 195 -26.94 -1.79 -2.04
CA LEU A 195 -26.78 -2.38 -0.69
C LEU A 195 -27.80 -1.83 0.29
N ALA A 196 -28.01 -0.53 0.29
CA ALA A 196 -29.02 0.10 1.13
C ALA A 196 -30.43 -0.37 0.74
N ILE A 197 -30.72 -0.41 -0.56
CA ILE A 197 -31.99 -0.90 -1.09
C ILE A 197 -32.22 -2.36 -0.68
N ASN A 198 -31.25 -3.24 -0.83
CA ASN A 198 -31.40 -4.65 -0.42
C ASN A 198 -31.55 -4.82 1.10
N ARG A 199 -30.91 -4.01 1.93
CA ARG A 199 -31.09 -4.02 3.38
C ARG A 199 -32.52 -3.61 3.77
N LEU A 200 -33.07 -2.62 3.09
CA LEU A 200 -34.44 -2.15 3.32
C LEU A 200 -35.50 -3.13 2.84
N ALA A 201 -35.16 -4.03 1.90
CA ALA A 201 -36.05 -5.07 1.41
C ALA A 201 -36.55 -6.03 2.49
N ASN A 202 -35.75 -6.25 3.54
CA ASN A 202 -36.12 -7.10 4.69
C ASN A 202 -37.00 -6.37 5.71
N SER A 203 -37.34 -5.09 5.50
CA SER A 203 -38.26 -4.37 6.36
C SER A 203 -39.71 -4.54 5.85
N PRO A 204 -40.71 -4.63 6.72
CA PRO A 204 -42.12 -4.87 6.32
C PRO A 204 -42.75 -3.76 5.47
N GLN A 205 -42.00 -2.77 5.03
CA GLN A 205 -42.54 -1.55 4.43
C GLN A 205 -41.99 -1.21 3.02
N GLY A 206 -41.51 -2.20 2.23
CA GLY A 206 -40.61 -1.74 1.28
C GLY A 206 -40.56 -2.12 -0.19
N GLY A 207 -41.44 -1.70 -1.06
CA GLY A 207 -41.18 -1.63 -2.50
C GLY A 207 -40.08 -0.61 -2.85
N LEU A 208 -39.40 -0.77 -4.01
CA LEU A 208 -38.28 0.07 -4.43
C LEU A 208 -38.63 1.55 -4.43
N GLN A 209 -39.82 1.93 -4.93
CA GLN A 209 -40.29 3.32 -4.95
C GLN A 209 -40.40 3.89 -3.55
N ARG A 210 -40.97 3.10 -2.62
CA ARG A 210 -41.16 3.55 -1.23
C ARG A 210 -39.83 3.67 -0.48
N GLN A 211 -38.92 2.72 -0.70
CA GLN A 211 -37.57 2.77 -0.14
C GLN A 211 -36.82 4.01 -0.57
N VAL A 212 -36.85 4.33 -1.88
CA VAL A 212 -36.19 5.52 -2.43
C VAL A 212 -36.89 6.80 -1.97
N SER A 213 -38.22 6.84 -1.93
CA SER A 213 -38.96 8.05 -1.53
C SER A 213 -38.89 8.35 -0.03
N GLN A 214 -38.83 7.31 0.83
CA GLN A 214 -38.75 7.48 2.29
C GLN A 214 -37.31 7.71 2.79
N ASN A 215 -36.30 7.13 2.10
CA ASN A 215 -34.90 7.22 2.49
C ASN A 215 -34.01 7.59 1.30
N PRO A 216 -34.27 8.70 0.61
CA PRO A 216 -33.52 9.06 -0.61
C PRO A 216 -32.03 9.24 -0.35
N ASN A 217 -31.63 9.74 0.83
CA ASN A 217 -30.24 9.92 1.22
C ASN A 217 -29.44 8.63 1.38
N GLU A 218 -30.10 7.50 1.61
CA GLU A 218 -29.48 6.20 1.74
C GLU A 218 -29.53 5.40 0.44
N ALA A 219 -30.68 5.45 -0.25
CA ALA A 219 -30.95 4.68 -1.45
C ALA A 219 -30.32 5.26 -2.72
N ILE A 220 -29.99 6.55 -2.74
CA ILE A 220 -29.39 7.23 -3.87
C ILE A 220 -27.95 7.63 -3.54
N VAL A 221 -27.02 7.33 -4.44
CA VAL A 221 -25.64 7.84 -4.35
C VAL A 221 -25.65 9.32 -4.71
N ASN A 222 -24.95 10.16 -3.93
CA ASN A 222 -24.81 11.58 -4.21
C ASN A 222 -24.23 11.81 -5.62
N ASN A 223 -24.88 12.64 -6.40
CA ASN A 223 -24.46 12.99 -7.75
C ASN A 223 -24.62 14.50 -8.09
N GLN A 224 -24.97 15.33 -7.11
CA GLN A 224 -25.26 16.76 -7.30
C GLN A 224 -24.61 17.70 -6.29
N ILE A 225 -24.33 17.23 -5.07
CA ILE A 225 -23.87 18.08 -3.98
C ILE A 225 -22.37 17.91 -3.80
N ASP A 226 -21.61 18.97 -4.08
CA ASP A 226 -20.16 19.00 -3.87
C ASP A 226 -19.81 18.66 -2.43
N ARG A 227 -18.74 17.87 -2.24
CA ARG A 227 -18.43 17.31 -0.94
C ARG A 227 -16.93 17.30 -0.66
N LEU A 228 -16.52 18.01 0.38
CA LEU A 228 -15.17 17.93 0.94
C LEU A 228 -15.15 16.91 2.10
N ARG A 229 -14.22 15.97 2.08
CA ARG A 229 -13.99 14.98 3.13
C ARG A 229 -12.55 14.96 3.57
N LEU A 230 -12.34 14.87 4.89
CA LEU A 230 -11.06 14.48 5.46
C LEU A 230 -11.14 13.00 5.81
N ARG A 231 -10.16 12.21 5.35
CA ARG A 231 -10.12 10.75 5.55
C ARG A 231 -8.75 10.35 6.07
N GLU A 232 -8.70 9.27 6.83
CA GLU A 232 -7.46 8.66 7.27
C GLU A 232 -7.43 7.19 6.91
N ARG A 233 -6.22 6.65 6.79
CA ARG A 233 -5.95 5.21 6.73
C ARG A 233 -4.72 4.93 7.56
N PHE A 234 -4.86 4.01 8.49
CA PHE A 234 -3.77 3.50 9.30
C PHE A 234 -3.68 1.99 9.08
N ARG A 235 -2.48 1.47 8.82
CA ARG A 235 -2.21 0.04 8.68
C ARG A 235 -0.96 -0.33 9.47
N LEU A 236 -1.06 -1.37 10.28
CA LEU A 236 0.02 -1.94 11.07
C LEU A 236 0.15 -3.42 10.72
N GLY A 237 1.29 -3.82 10.18
CA GLY A 237 1.58 -5.18 9.77
C GLY A 237 2.73 -5.80 10.54
N PHE A 238 2.68 -7.11 10.68
CA PHE A 238 3.75 -7.94 11.21
C PHE A 238 3.93 -9.14 10.29
N GLU A 239 5.13 -9.38 9.81
CA GLU A 239 5.50 -10.59 9.08
C GLU A 239 6.58 -11.32 9.88
N ALA A 240 6.34 -12.59 10.23
CA ALA A 240 7.28 -13.43 10.95
C ALA A 240 7.86 -14.51 10.03
N ASN A 241 9.17 -14.63 9.99
CA ASN A 241 9.88 -15.76 9.36
C ASN A 241 9.86 -16.94 10.33
N LEU A 242 9.07 -17.99 10.04
CA LEU A 242 8.90 -19.16 10.91
C LEU A 242 9.97 -20.23 10.67
N SER A 243 10.35 -20.42 9.41
CA SER A 243 11.42 -21.32 8.98
C SER A 243 11.89 -20.94 7.58
N ASP A 244 12.83 -21.70 7.01
CA ASP A 244 13.29 -21.49 5.63
C ASP A 244 12.12 -21.52 4.65
N GLY A 245 11.82 -20.35 4.07
CA GLY A 245 10.75 -20.17 3.11
C GLY A 245 9.34 -20.04 3.70
N LEU A 246 9.09 -20.37 4.98
CA LEU A 246 7.76 -20.24 5.60
C LEU A 246 7.64 -18.95 6.39
N LYS A 247 6.61 -18.17 6.06
CA LYS A 247 6.28 -16.90 6.70
C LYS A 247 4.84 -16.88 7.16
N ALA A 248 4.57 -16.17 8.24
CA ALA A 248 3.24 -15.82 8.68
C ALA A 248 3.11 -14.30 8.71
N GLY A 249 2.00 -13.77 8.21
CA GLY A 249 1.74 -12.33 8.20
C GLY A 249 0.39 -11.99 8.76
N VAL A 250 0.31 -10.88 9.50
CA VAL A 250 -0.94 -10.26 9.93
C VAL A 250 -0.85 -8.76 9.66
N ARG A 251 -1.95 -8.17 9.16
CA ARG A 251 -2.07 -6.72 9.01
C ARG A 251 -3.40 -6.26 9.60
N PHE A 252 -3.32 -5.25 10.41
CA PHE A 252 -4.45 -4.52 10.95
C PHE A 252 -4.62 -3.23 10.17
N ALA A 253 -5.86 -2.78 9.99
CA ALA A 253 -6.17 -1.51 9.34
C ALA A 253 -7.32 -0.79 10.02
N THR A 254 -7.34 0.54 9.95
CA THR A 254 -8.58 1.29 10.13
C THR A 254 -9.58 0.74 9.14
N SER A 255 -10.80 0.46 9.58
CA SER A 255 -11.73 -0.31 8.76
C SER A 255 -13.10 0.33 8.68
N ASN A 256 -13.57 0.42 7.45
CA ASN A 256 -14.99 0.39 7.15
C ASN A 256 -15.35 -1.09 6.89
N LEU A 257 -15.83 -1.80 7.90
CA LEU A 257 -16.12 -3.25 7.84
C LEU A 257 -17.02 -3.66 6.68
N ASN A 258 -17.73 -2.72 6.07
CA ASN A 258 -18.69 -2.96 5.00
C ASN A 258 -18.12 -2.63 3.60
N ASN A 259 -16.84 -2.25 3.49
CA ASN A 259 -16.22 -1.92 2.21
C ASN A 259 -14.89 -2.65 2.03
N PRO A 260 -14.85 -3.76 1.25
CA PRO A 260 -13.65 -4.57 1.06
C PRO A 260 -12.56 -3.90 0.23
N VAL A 261 -12.88 -2.83 -0.50
CA VAL A 261 -11.96 -2.14 -1.42
C VAL A 261 -11.49 -0.78 -0.90
N SER A 262 -11.75 -0.45 0.36
CA SER A 262 -11.24 0.79 0.95
C SER A 262 -11.05 0.66 2.47
N ASN A 263 -9.82 0.87 2.91
CA ASN A 263 -9.48 0.99 4.34
C ASN A 263 -9.53 2.44 4.83
N ASP A 264 -10.02 3.37 4.01
CA ASP A 264 -10.13 4.78 4.37
C ASP A 264 -11.31 5.01 5.31
N GLN A 265 -11.04 5.59 6.47
CA GLN A 265 -12.04 6.04 7.43
C GLN A 265 -12.28 7.54 7.25
N THR A 266 -13.53 7.93 7.04
CA THR A 266 -13.90 9.36 7.01
C THR A 266 -13.91 9.93 8.43
N LEU A 267 -13.21 11.04 8.65
CA LEU A 267 -13.17 11.77 9.90
C LEU A 267 -14.45 12.61 10.10
N GLY A 268 -14.74 13.01 11.34
CA GLY A 268 -15.92 13.81 11.67
C GLY A 268 -17.01 13.02 12.40
N ASN A 269 -16.64 12.02 13.18
CA ASN A 269 -17.56 11.17 13.96
C ASN A 269 -17.78 11.70 15.39
N THR A 270 -17.82 13.01 15.58
CA THR A 270 -18.08 13.67 16.88
C THR A 270 -17.18 13.15 18.02
N GLY A 271 -15.93 12.77 17.70
CA GLY A 271 -14.97 12.24 18.67
C GLY A 271 -15.15 10.77 19.05
N GLN A 272 -16.06 10.03 18.39
CA GLN A 272 -16.18 8.58 18.62
C GLN A 272 -14.99 7.83 18.05
N SER A 273 -14.59 6.74 18.72
CA SER A 273 -13.48 5.89 18.29
C SER A 273 -13.82 5.14 17.00
N TYR A 274 -12.81 4.93 16.16
CA TYR A 274 -12.93 4.12 14.96
C TYR A 274 -12.55 2.66 15.22
N GLN A 275 -13.06 1.78 14.37
CA GLN A 275 -12.76 0.36 14.45
C GLN A 275 -11.42 0.05 13.81
N PHE A 276 -10.76 -0.98 14.36
CA PHE A 276 -9.49 -1.50 13.88
C PHE A 276 -9.69 -2.99 13.60
N ALA A 277 -9.54 -3.42 12.36
CA ALA A 277 -9.86 -4.76 11.93
C ALA A 277 -8.66 -5.50 11.34
N ILE A 278 -8.73 -6.83 11.34
CA ILE A 278 -7.75 -7.67 10.64
C ILE A 278 -8.03 -7.55 9.14
N ASP A 279 -7.12 -6.88 8.44
CA ASP A 279 -7.19 -6.68 7.01
C ASP A 279 -6.52 -7.82 6.23
N ARG A 280 -5.45 -8.42 6.79
CA ARG A 280 -4.77 -9.61 6.26
C ARG A 280 -4.36 -10.54 7.39
N ALA A 281 -4.46 -11.85 7.12
CA ALA A 281 -3.92 -12.89 7.99
C ALA A 281 -3.60 -14.12 7.12
N TYR A 282 -2.33 -14.44 6.94
CA TYR A 282 -1.92 -15.42 5.97
C TYR A 282 -0.67 -16.21 6.37
N LEU A 283 -0.54 -17.38 5.76
CA LEU A 283 0.70 -18.13 5.65
C LEU A 283 1.22 -18.03 4.22
N ARG A 284 2.52 -17.89 4.08
CA ARG A 284 3.23 -17.88 2.80
C ARG A 284 4.38 -18.87 2.86
N TYR A 285 4.51 -19.69 1.85
CA TYR A 285 5.65 -20.56 1.65
C TYR A 285 6.32 -20.22 0.32
N ASP A 286 7.63 -19.92 0.36
CA ASP A 286 8.47 -19.67 -0.81
C ASP A 286 9.53 -20.80 -0.88
N TYR A 287 9.52 -21.57 -1.94
CA TYR A 287 10.62 -22.50 -2.22
C TYR A 287 11.78 -21.71 -2.82
N LEU A 288 12.88 -21.65 -2.09
CA LEU A 288 14.10 -20.96 -2.49
C LEU A 288 15.13 -21.96 -2.98
N ASP A 289 15.70 -21.74 -4.16
CA ASP A 289 16.84 -22.50 -4.65
C ASP A 289 18.16 -22.06 -3.93
N GLU A 290 19.28 -22.71 -4.25
CA GLU A 290 20.61 -22.40 -3.70
C GLU A 290 21.03 -20.93 -3.94
N ARG A 291 20.45 -20.26 -4.95
CA ARG A 291 20.68 -18.85 -5.28
C ARG A 291 19.69 -17.91 -4.61
N LYS A 292 18.86 -18.41 -3.69
CA LYS A 292 17.76 -17.68 -3.02
C LYS A 292 16.72 -17.12 -4.00
N THR A 293 16.55 -17.75 -5.16
CA THR A 293 15.52 -17.40 -6.12
C THR A 293 14.24 -18.16 -5.77
N SER A 294 13.13 -17.44 -5.56
CA SER A 294 11.83 -18.05 -5.36
C SER A 294 11.19 -18.41 -6.71
N TRP A 295 11.10 -19.69 -7.02
CA TRP A 295 10.43 -20.16 -8.21
C TRP A 295 9.10 -20.90 -7.95
N PHE A 296 8.75 -21.11 -6.68
CA PHE A 296 7.44 -21.52 -6.25
C PHE A 296 7.04 -20.73 -5.00
N SER A 297 5.82 -20.20 -4.98
CA SER A 297 5.22 -19.53 -3.83
C SER A 297 3.81 -20.03 -3.63
N LEU A 298 3.44 -20.31 -2.38
CA LEU A 298 2.09 -20.70 -1.97
C LEU A 298 1.61 -19.76 -0.88
N TYR A 299 0.38 -19.29 -1.02
CA TYR A 299 -0.27 -18.42 -0.04
C TYR A 299 -1.59 -19.05 0.42
N ALA A 300 -1.90 -18.97 1.70
CA ALA A 300 -3.17 -19.42 2.26
C ALA A 300 -3.66 -18.46 3.35
N GLY A 301 -4.96 -18.18 3.39
CA GLY A 301 -5.61 -17.28 4.32
C GLY A 301 -6.16 -16.02 3.66
N ARG A 302 -6.13 -14.88 4.36
CA ARG A 302 -6.53 -13.58 3.81
C ARG A 302 -5.28 -12.86 3.29
N ILE A 303 -5.08 -12.94 1.98
CA ILE A 303 -3.83 -12.64 1.29
C ILE A 303 -3.93 -11.37 0.45
N ILE A 304 -2.76 -10.84 0.05
CA ILE A 304 -2.65 -9.82 -0.99
C ILE A 304 -3.05 -10.41 -2.36
N ASN A 305 -3.48 -9.56 -3.28
CA ASN A 305 -3.73 -9.95 -4.68
C ASN A 305 -2.49 -10.66 -5.27
N PRO A 306 -2.60 -11.95 -5.65
CA PRO A 306 -1.47 -12.70 -6.19
C PRO A 306 -1.24 -12.48 -7.69
N PHE A 307 -2.15 -11.79 -8.39
CA PHE A 307 -2.14 -11.61 -9.84
C PHE A 307 -1.49 -10.29 -10.26
N LEU A 308 -0.81 -10.28 -11.39
CA LEU A 308 -0.42 -9.06 -12.09
C LEU A 308 -1.67 -8.48 -12.76
N SER A 309 -2.24 -7.44 -12.18
CA SER A 309 -3.41 -6.74 -12.68
C SER A 309 -3.32 -5.26 -12.35
N THR A 310 -4.17 -4.45 -12.92
CA THR A 310 -4.34 -3.05 -12.53
C THR A 310 -5.62 -2.87 -11.71
N ASP A 311 -5.81 -1.66 -11.24
CA ASP A 311 -7.01 -1.20 -10.53
C ASP A 311 -8.29 -1.17 -11.41
N VAL A 312 -8.17 -1.50 -12.69
CA VAL A 312 -9.33 -1.78 -13.56
C VAL A 312 -10.11 -3.02 -13.09
N VAL A 313 -9.39 -4.07 -12.66
CA VAL A 313 -10.00 -5.35 -12.24
C VAL A 313 -10.08 -5.47 -10.73
N PHE A 314 -8.99 -5.13 -10.02
CA PHE A 314 -8.90 -5.28 -8.58
C PHE A 314 -8.32 -4.04 -7.90
N ASP A 315 -9.05 -3.51 -6.92
CA ASP A 315 -8.59 -2.41 -6.07
C ASP A 315 -7.31 -2.83 -5.29
N PRO A 316 -6.32 -1.96 -5.15
CA PRO A 316 -5.09 -2.26 -4.41
C PRO A 316 -5.29 -2.50 -2.91
N ASP A 317 -6.39 -2.03 -2.32
CA ASP A 317 -6.72 -2.28 -0.91
C ASP A 317 -7.46 -3.61 -0.71
N LEU A 318 -7.94 -4.27 -1.79
CA LEU A 318 -8.62 -5.57 -1.72
C LEU A 318 -7.69 -6.66 -1.19
N SER A 319 -8.17 -7.45 -0.25
CA SER A 319 -7.52 -8.68 0.22
C SER A 319 -8.35 -9.89 -0.19
N PHE A 320 -7.67 -10.92 -0.74
CA PHE A 320 -8.29 -12.15 -1.20
C PHE A 320 -8.33 -13.18 -0.06
N GLU A 321 -9.43 -13.90 0.09
CA GLU A 321 -9.56 -15.00 1.04
C GLU A 321 -9.45 -16.32 0.30
N GLY A 322 -8.53 -17.20 0.71
CA GLY A 322 -8.38 -18.50 0.08
C GLY A 322 -6.94 -18.96 -0.09
N VAL A 323 -6.68 -19.63 -1.20
CA VAL A 323 -5.37 -20.21 -1.53
C VAL A 323 -4.93 -19.79 -2.92
N ALA A 324 -3.67 -19.40 -3.06
CA ALA A 324 -3.06 -19.09 -4.35
C ALA A 324 -1.63 -19.62 -4.42
N GLY A 325 -1.25 -20.17 -5.57
CA GLY A 325 0.10 -20.64 -5.83
C GLY A 325 0.65 -20.05 -7.13
N SER A 326 1.94 -19.71 -7.13
CA SER A 326 2.67 -19.24 -8.30
C SER A 326 3.90 -20.10 -8.56
N VAL A 327 4.10 -20.47 -9.81
CA VAL A 327 5.31 -21.16 -10.29
C VAL A 327 6.02 -20.23 -11.27
N ARG A 328 7.35 -20.15 -11.18
CA ARG A 328 8.21 -19.39 -12.08
C ARG A 328 9.23 -20.28 -12.74
N LEU A 329 9.38 -20.12 -14.03
CA LEU A 329 10.32 -20.87 -14.85
C LEU A 329 11.28 -19.88 -15.50
N PRO A 330 12.53 -19.74 -15.00
CA PRO A 330 13.53 -18.90 -15.64
C PRO A 330 13.91 -19.50 -16.98
N PHE A 331 13.83 -18.72 -18.07
CA PHE A 331 14.23 -19.15 -19.40
C PHE A 331 15.65 -18.69 -19.77
N ASN A 332 16.21 -17.70 -19.06
CA ASN A 332 17.57 -17.26 -19.25
C ASN A 332 18.38 -17.49 -17.95
N ARG A 333 19.17 -18.56 -17.90
CA ARG A 333 20.03 -18.91 -16.76
C ARG A 333 21.43 -18.27 -16.84
N GLY A 334 21.71 -17.52 -17.89
CA GLY A 334 23.01 -16.88 -18.12
C GLY A 334 23.12 -15.53 -17.40
N THR A 335 24.30 -15.30 -16.84
CA THR A 335 24.83 -14.07 -16.25
C THR A 335 23.90 -12.87 -16.13
N SER A 336 23.68 -12.44 -14.91
CA SER A 336 22.99 -11.24 -14.45
C SER A 336 23.22 -10.02 -15.36
N LYS A 337 22.32 -9.80 -16.32
CA LYS A 337 22.17 -8.50 -17.01
C LYS A 337 21.62 -7.42 -16.06
N LEU A 338 21.36 -7.81 -14.81
CA LEU A 338 20.67 -7.05 -13.78
C LEU A 338 21.55 -6.15 -12.93
N ALA A 339 22.86 -6.12 -13.17
CA ALA A 339 23.74 -5.24 -12.41
C ALA A 339 23.34 -3.78 -12.66
N GLY A 340 22.65 -3.19 -11.68
CA GLY A 340 22.21 -1.79 -11.70
C GLY A 340 20.73 -1.55 -12.05
N TYR A 341 19.98 -2.54 -12.57
CA TYR A 341 18.56 -2.36 -12.84
C TYR A 341 17.73 -2.35 -11.55
N LYS A 342 17.05 -1.24 -11.29
CA LYS A 342 16.08 -1.14 -10.19
C LYS A 342 14.69 -1.42 -10.75
N ALA A 343 14.20 -2.63 -10.53
CA ALA A 343 12.82 -2.93 -10.90
C ALA A 343 11.85 -1.95 -10.24
N PRO A 344 10.85 -1.43 -10.97
CA PRO A 344 9.80 -0.65 -10.35
C PRO A 344 9.13 -1.49 -9.26
N ASN A 345 8.78 -0.87 -8.13
CA ASN A 345 8.00 -1.56 -7.11
C ASN A 345 6.53 -1.61 -7.57
N PRO A 346 6.05 -2.72 -8.13
CA PRO A 346 4.68 -2.80 -8.61
C PRO A 346 3.66 -2.58 -7.48
N THR A 347 3.99 -2.98 -6.24
CA THR A 347 3.12 -2.79 -5.08
C THR A 347 2.85 -1.35 -4.75
N ALA A 348 3.81 -0.45 -4.94
CA ALA A 348 3.62 0.96 -4.66
C ALA A 348 2.62 1.62 -5.63
N ARG A 349 2.53 1.13 -6.87
CA ARG A 349 1.70 1.71 -7.94
C ARG A 349 0.41 0.94 -8.20
N PHE A 350 0.42 -0.41 -8.10
CA PHE A 350 -0.66 -1.26 -8.57
C PHE A 350 -1.20 -2.23 -7.50
N GLY A 351 -0.71 -2.17 -6.28
CA GLY A 351 -1.17 -3.03 -5.19
C GLY A 351 -0.75 -4.50 -5.29
N ILE A 352 0.07 -4.87 -6.29
CA ILE A 352 0.48 -6.25 -6.55
C ILE A 352 1.84 -6.48 -5.95
N ASN A 353 1.93 -7.42 -5.02
CA ASN A 353 3.20 -7.91 -4.53
C ASN A 353 3.59 -9.18 -5.26
N GLN A 354 4.28 -9.03 -6.36
CA GLN A 354 4.90 -10.18 -7.03
C GLN A 354 6.29 -10.52 -6.46
N GLY A 355 6.67 -9.88 -5.35
CA GLY A 355 7.94 -10.10 -4.68
C GLY A 355 9.15 -9.65 -5.50
N GLN A 356 10.33 -9.96 -5.00
CA GLN A 356 11.58 -9.82 -5.74
C GLN A 356 11.64 -10.90 -6.82
N GLN A 357 11.14 -10.59 -8.00
CA GLN A 357 11.11 -11.55 -9.10
C GLN A 357 12.35 -11.37 -9.94
N THR A 358 13.02 -12.46 -10.21
CA THR A 358 14.04 -12.50 -11.25
C THR A 358 13.38 -12.29 -12.60
N PRO A 359 13.76 -11.28 -13.38
CA PRO A 359 13.35 -11.19 -14.77
C PRO A 359 13.86 -12.38 -15.59
N ASP A 360 13.47 -12.43 -16.85
CA ASP A 360 13.70 -13.55 -17.75
C ASP A 360 13.03 -14.84 -17.24
N SER A 361 11.78 -14.72 -16.79
CA SER A 361 10.97 -15.86 -16.33
C SER A 361 9.57 -15.84 -16.92
N LEU A 362 9.05 -17.03 -17.17
CA LEU A 362 7.61 -17.26 -17.32
C LEU A 362 7.01 -17.54 -15.94
N PHE A 363 5.76 -17.19 -15.75
CA PHE A 363 5.06 -17.52 -14.52
C PHE A 363 3.64 -18.01 -14.77
N LEU A 364 3.18 -18.91 -13.89
CA LEU A 364 1.81 -19.38 -13.80
C LEU A 364 1.34 -19.15 -12.38
N THR A 365 0.22 -18.45 -12.22
CA THR A 365 -0.44 -18.24 -10.93
C THR A 365 -1.85 -18.79 -10.98
N LEU A 366 -2.21 -19.63 -10.01
CA LEU A 366 -3.56 -20.19 -9.84
C LEU A 366 -4.09 -19.79 -8.47
N GLY A 367 -5.40 -19.56 -8.37
CA GLY A 367 -6.03 -19.22 -7.11
C GLY A 367 -7.48 -19.69 -7.01
N VAL A 368 -7.90 -20.01 -5.78
CA VAL A 368 -9.25 -20.41 -5.43
C VAL A 368 -9.66 -19.63 -4.18
N PHE A 369 -10.76 -18.88 -4.28
CA PHE A 369 -11.16 -17.92 -3.26
C PHE A 369 -12.66 -18.04 -2.97
N PRO A 370 -13.08 -18.45 -1.76
CA PRO A 370 -14.46 -18.29 -1.33
C PRO A 370 -14.80 -16.80 -1.21
N LEU A 371 -15.89 -16.38 -1.83
CA LEU A 371 -16.36 -15.00 -1.80
C LEU A 371 -17.48 -14.80 -0.77
N GLN A 372 -18.31 -15.81 -0.62
CA GLN A 372 -19.39 -15.83 0.35
C GLN A 372 -19.79 -17.28 0.64
N ASP A 373 -19.76 -17.65 1.90
CA ASP A 373 -20.35 -18.87 2.42
C ASP A 373 -21.86 -18.66 2.56
N ILE A 374 -22.66 -19.55 2.00
CA ILE A 374 -24.12 -19.53 2.07
C ILE A 374 -24.56 -20.67 3.00
N ASP A 375 -24.92 -20.32 4.22
CA ASP A 375 -25.31 -21.24 5.27
C ASP A 375 -26.27 -22.34 4.77
N VAL A 376 -25.96 -23.58 5.10
CA VAL A 376 -26.78 -24.75 4.77
C VAL A 376 -27.05 -24.93 3.27
N SER A 377 -26.15 -24.45 2.40
CA SER A 377 -26.29 -24.51 0.95
C SER A 377 -25.02 -25.04 0.29
N VAL A 378 -25.17 -25.63 -0.89
CA VAL A 378 -24.04 -25.98 -1.79
C VAL A 378 -23.76 -24.89 -2.83
N ASN A 379 -24.40 -23.72 -2.69
CA ASN A 379 -24.36 -22.64 -3.67
C ASN A 379 -23.42 -21.50 -3.25
N ASP A 380 -22.38 -21.81 -2.49
CA ASP A 380 -21.35 -20.83 -2.11
C ASP A 380 -20.84 -20.05 -3.31
N LYS A 381 -20.49 -18.79 -3.06
CA LYS A 381 -19.90 -17.95 -4.10
C LYS A 381 -18.39 -18.11 -4.11
N TRP A 382 -17.82 -18.35 -5.28
CA TRP A 382 -16.38 -18.62 -5.46
C TRP A 382 -15.78 -17.78 -6.57
N LEU A 383 -14.50 -17.47 -6.43
CA LEU A 383 -13.63 -17.00 -7.51
C LEU A 383 -12.58 -18.06 -7.80
N TYR A 384 -12.57 -18.57 -9.02
CA TYR A 384 -11.49 -19.37 -9.58
C TYR A 384 -10.68 -18.50 -10.54
N ALA A 385 -9.37 -18.51 -10.38
CA ALA A 385 -8.51 -17.61 -11.13
C ALA A 385 -7.25 -18.30 -11.62
N GLY A 386 -6.87 -17.99 -12.86
CA GLY A 386 -5.62 -18.43 -13.46
C GLY A 386 -4.98 -17.33 -14.26
N GLN A 387 -3.65 -17.23 -14.17
CA GLN A 387 -2.84 -16.26 -14.89
C GLN A 387 -1.58 -16.90 -15.41
N VAL A 388 -1.24 -16.62 -16.66
CA VAL A 388 0.08 -16.90 -17.25
C VAL A 388 0.72 -15.59 -17.63
N GLY A 389 2.04 -15.52 -17.52
CA GLY A 389 2.74 -14.29 -17.90
C GLY A 389 4.24 -14.48 -18.06
N ALA A 390 4.87 -13.41 -18.48
CA ALA A 390 6.30 -13.32 -18.69
C ALA A 390 6.84 -12.03 -18.06
N ASP A 391 8.00 -12.15 -17.48
CA ASP A 391 8.80 -11.05 -16.95
C ASP A 391 10.13 -11.08 -17.68
N TRP A 392 10.35 -10.13 -18.57
CA TRP A 392 11.44 -10.17 -19.53
C TRP A 392 12.25 -8.89 -19.50
N LEU A 393 13.58 -9.02 -19.39
CA LEU A 393 14.54 -7.94 -19.56
C LEU A 393 14.88 -7.83 -21.05
N VAL A 394 14.16 -6.96 -21.78
CA VAL A 394 14.24 -6.84 -23.23
C VAL A 394 15.59 -6.24 -23.66
N TRP A 395 16.01 -5.16 -22.97
CA TRP A 395 17.30 -4.49 -23.15
C TRP A 395 17.95 -4.25 -21.79
N HIS A 396 19.17 -3.73 -21.76
CA HIS A 396 19.90 -3.45 -20.51
C HIS A 396 19.09 -2.59 -19.52
N ASP A 397 18.32 -1.64 -20.06
CA ASP A 397 17.59 -0.63 -19.29
C ASP A 397 16.06 -0.77 -19.45
N SER A 398 15.58 -1.91 -19.94
CA SER A 398 14.15 -2.07 -20.23
C SER A 398 13.63 -3.42 -19.79
N ARG A 399 12.50 -3.39 -19.08
CA ARG A 399 11.79 -4.57 -18.56
C ARG A 399 10.36 -4.58 -19.09
N LEU A 400 9.92 -5.72 -19.56
CA LEU A 400 8.57 -5.96 -20.04
C LEU A 400 7.91 -7.05 -19.18
N ASN A 401 6.78 -6.71 -18.56
CA ASN A 401 5.91 -7.65 -17.88
C ASN A 401 4.63 -7.82 -18.68
N LEU A 402 4.29 -9.06 -19.01
CA LEU A 402 3.07 -9.41 -19.73
C LEU A 402 2.30 -10.45 -18.91
N ALA A 403 1.00 -10.31 -18.83
CA ALA A 403 0.13 -11.30 -18.21
C ALA A 403 -1.20 -11.43 -18.94
N ALA A 404 -1.71 -12.67 -19.00
CA ALA A 404 -3.06 -12.97 -19.43
C ALA A 404 -3.75 -13.80 -18.34
N SER A 405 -4.91 -13.36 -17.90
CA SER A 405 -5.64 -13.92 -16.78
C SER A 405 -7.05 -14.29 -17.16
N TYR A 406 -7.59 -15.28 -16.46
CA TYR A 406 -8.99 -15.63 -16.52
C TYR A 406 -9.55 -15.76 -15.10
N TYR A 407 -10.63 -15.03 -14.84
CA TYR A 407 -11.31 -14.95 -13.55
C TYR A 407 -12.75 -15.44 -13.72
N GLU A 408 -13.12 -16.54 -13.07
CA GLU A 408 -14.47 -17.09 -13.08
C GLU A 408 -15.14 -16.92 -11.72
N PHE A 409 -16.14 -16.04 -11.68
CA PHE A 409 -16.96 -15.81 -10.49
C PHE A 409 -18.19 -16.71 -10.54
N GLN A 410 -18.22 -17.71 -9.68
CA GLN A 410 -19.36 -18.63 -9.57
C GLN A 410 -20.43 -18.11 -8.62
N ASN A 411 -21.70 -18.34 -8.97
CA ASN A 411 -22.89 -18.07 -8.16
C ASN A 411 -23.09 -16.60 -7.76
N VAL A 412 -22.39 -15.65 -8.41
CA VAL A 412 -22.52 -14.21 -8.10
C VAL A 412 -23.71 -13.54 -8.82
N ASN A 413 -24.19 -14.13 -9.92
CA ASN A 413 -25.31 -13.58 -10.69
C ASN A 413 -26.65 -13.92 -10.03
N ALA A 414 -27.61 -13.01 -10.13
CA ALA A 414 -28.97 -13.19 -9.66
C ALA A 414 -29.68 -14.39 -10.29
N ARG A 415 -30.61 -14.94 -9.54
CA ARG A 415 -31.65 -15.88 -9.99
C ARG A 415 -33.00 -15.34 -9.53
N ARG A 416 -33.99 -15.41 -10.40
CA ARG A 416 -35.35 -14.98 -10.08
C ARG A 416 -36.02 -16.00 -9.15
N ASN A 417 -36.61 -15.52 -8.07
CA ASN A 417 -37.40 -16.36 -7.19
C ASN A 417 -38.65 -16.90 -7.91
N PRO A 418 -39.07 -18.14 -7.66
CA PRO A 418 -40.45 -18.52 -7.93
C PRO A 418 -41.40 -17.62 -7.12
N ILE A 419 -42.58 -17.41 -7.68
CA ILE A 419 -43.61 -16.52 -7.10
C ILE A 419 -43.88 -16.86 -5.65
N GLY A 420 -43.80 -15.84 -4.79
CA GLY A 420 -44.02 -15.97 -3.36
C GLY A 420 -42.98 -16.80 -2.59
N SER A 421 -41.81 -17.03 -3.20
CA SER A 421 -40.71 -17.77 -2.56
C SER A 421 -39.47 -16.90 -2.36
N HIS A 422 -38.58 -17.37 -1.46
CA HIS A 422 -37.31 -16.75 -1.08
C HIS A 422 -36.12 -17.66 -1.38
N VAL A 423 -36.28 -18.63 -2.30
CA VAL A 423 -35.30 -19.70 -2.54
C VAL A 423 -33.97 -19.14 -3.09
N TYR A 424 -33.99 -18.03 -3.81
CA TYR A 424 -32.81 -17.42 -4.45
C TYR A 424 -32.41 -16.07 -3.85
N ASP A 425 -32.94 -15.68 -2.67
CA ASP A 425 -32.56 -14.45 -1.98
C ASP A 425 -31.06 -14.37 -1.70
N TRP A 426 -30.41 -15.52 -1.49
CA TRP A 426 -28.97 -15.64 -1.31
C TRP A 426 -28.16 -15.13 -2.52
N THR A 427 -28.77 -14.97 -3.71
CA THR A 427 -28.08 -14.43 -4.89
C THR A 427 -27.91 -12.91 -4.82
N ALA A 428 -28.59 -12.23 -3.90
CA ALA A 428 -28.32 -10.83 -3.61
C ALA A 428 -26.86 -10.66 -3.17
N PRO A 429 -26.14 -9.66 -3.70
CA PRO A 429 -24.73 -9.45 -3.35
C PRO A 429 -24.59 -8.89 -1.94
N GLN A 430 -23.60 -9.39 -1.18
CA GLN A 430 -23.24 -8.81 0.13
C GLN A 430 -22.59 -7.44 -0.01
N PHE A 431 -21.89 -7.21 -1.11
CA PHE A 431 -21.25 -5.96 -1.45
C PHE A 431 -21.29 -5.71 -2.96
N VAL A 432 -21.64 -4.51 -3.34
CA VAL A 432 -21.49 -3.91 -4.68
C VAL A 432 -21.13 -2.46 -4.51
N GLN A 433 -20.42 -1.89 -5.47
CA GLN A 433 -20.21 -0.45 -5.54
C GLN A 433 -21.34 0.18 -6.34
N LYS A 434 -21.15 0.36 -7.64
CA LYS A 434 -22.16 0.83 -8.58
C LYS A 434 -21.70 0.52 -10.02
N GLY A 435 -22.63 0.48 -10.92
CA GLY A 435 -22.35 0.42 -12.35
C GLY A 435 -22.70 -0.90 -13.01
N ASN A 436 -22.59 -2.05 -12.35
CA ASN A 436 -23.03 -3.29 -12.96
C ASN A 436 -24.55 -3.30 -13.22
N SER A 437 -24.96 -4.06 -14.23
CA SER A 437 -26.37 -4.27 -14.55
C SER A 437 -27.05 -5.09 -13.46
N MET A 438 -28.18 -4.60 -12.96
CA MET A 438 -28.96 -5.22 -11.89
C MET A 438 -30.31 -5.73 -12.42
N VAL A 439 -30.79 -6.80 -11.81
CA VAL A 439 -32.11 -7.41 -12.06
C VAL A 439 -32.83 -7.67 -10.74
N ALA A 440 -34.16 -7.71 -10.78
CA ALA A 440 -34.97 -8.04 -9.60
C ALA A 440 -34.93 -9.55 -9.33
N ILE A 441 -34.59 -9.93 -8.09
CA ILE A 441 -34.62 -11.33 -7.60
C ILE A 441 -36.02 -11.69 -7.16
N THR A 442 -36.69 -10.79 -6.43
CA THR A 442 -38.05 -10.97 -5.95
C THR A 442 -39.01 -10.98 -7.14
N ASP A 443 -39.89 -11.98 -7.20
CA ASP A 443 -40.97 -12.06 -8.17
C ASP A 443 -42.30 -11.72 -7.50
N ASP A 444 -42.92 -10.66 -8.01
CA ASP A 444 -44.29 -10.31 -7.65
C ASP A 444 -45.19 -10.32 -8.90
N GLN A 445 -46.25 -11.09 -8.87
CA GLN A 445 -47.17 -11.21 -9.99
C GLN A 445 -48.07 -9.99 -10.18
N THR A 446 -48.20 -9.11 -9.19
CA THR A 446 -49.26 -8.11 -9.16
C THR A 446 -49.00 -6.90 -10.06
N LEU A 447 -47.76 -6.60 -10.42
CA LEU A 447 -47.38 -5.36 -11.14
C LEU A 447 -46.35 -5.56 -12.27
N ASN A 448 -46.60 -6.45 -13.22
CA ASN A 448 -45.73 -6.62 -14.39
C ASN A 448 -44.28 -7.00 -14.07
N GLY A 449 -44.04 -7.69 -12.98
CA GLY A 449 -42.71 -8.14 -12.56
C GLY A 449 -41.86 -7.05 -11.90
N VAL A 450 -42.45 -5.92 -11.52
CA VAL A 450 -41.83 -4.94 -10.62
C VAL A 450 -42.36 -5.20 -9.22
N CYS A 451 -41.49 -5.23 -8.22
CA CYS A 451 -41.89 -5.42 -6.82
C CYS A 451 -42.87 -4.33 -6.40
N ASP A 452 -43.95 -4.73 -5.76
CA ASP A 452 -44.94 -3.79 -5.26
C ASP A 452 -44.57 -3.19 -3.87
N ASP A 453 -45.35 -2.22 -3.42
CA ASP A 453 -45.15 -1.54 -2.14
C ASP A 453 -45.34 -2.42 -0.90
N THR A 454 -45.79 -3.66 -1.07
CA THR A 454 -46.14 -4.57 0.05
C THR A 454 -45.06 -5.65 0.27
N VAL A 455 -44.24 -5.95 -0.75
CA VAL A 455 -43.18 -6.97 -0.69
C VAL A 455 -41.84 -6.32 -0.93
N GLY A 456 -40.91 -6.52 -0.04
CA GLY A 456 -39.54 -6.00 -0.20
C GLY A 456 -38.84 -6.55 -1.42
N CYS A 457 -38.17 -5.68 -2.17
CA CYS A 457 -37.48 -6.01 -3.42
C CYS A 457 -36.00 -6.28 -3.16
N LEU A 458 -35.55 -7.48 -3.54
CA LEU A 458 -34.13 -7.79 -3.63
C LEU A 458 -33.65 -7.67 -5.07
N PHE A 459 -32.44 -7.13 -5.22
CA PHE A 459 -31.78 -6.97 -6.51
C PHE A 459 -30.42 -7.66 -6.50
N GLY A 460 -30.03 -8.20 -7.65
CA GLY A 460 -28.74 -8.82 -7.81
C GLY A 460 -28.17 -8.59 -9.20
N LEU A 461 -26.93 -9.05 -9.41
CA LEU A 461 -26.19 -8.86 -10.64
C LEU A 461 -26.82 -9.62 -11.81
N ALA A 462 -27.08 -8.91 -12.91
CA ALA A 462 -27.65 -9.51 -14.11
C ALA A 462 -26.68 -10.45 -14.84
N SER A 463 -25.39 -10.10 -14.80
CA SER A 463 -24.35 -10.79 -15.57
C SER A 463 -23.70 -11.92 -14.77
N ARG A 464 -23.32 -13.00 -15.48
CA ARG A 464 -22.25 -13.87 -15.04
C ARG A 464 -20.91 -13.19 -15.35
N PHE A 465 -19.95 -13.33 -14.46
CA PHE A 465 -18.62 -12.76 -14.65
C PHE A 465 -17.61 -13.87 -14.93
N LYS A 466 -17.14 -13.92 -16.17
CA LYS A 466 -16.04 -14.73 -16.67
C LYS A 466 -15.09 -13.79 -17.38
N VAL A 467 -14.18 -13.21 -16.62
CA VAL A 467 -13.39 -12.07 -17.06
C VAL A 467 -12.05 -12.55 -17.61
N PHE A 468 -11.81 -12.29 -18.88
CA PHE A 468 -10.48 -12.31 -19.47
C PHE A 468 -9.81 -10.96 -19.21
N ASN A 469 -8.55 -10.98 -18.76
CA ASN A 469 -7.77 -9.77 -18.53
C ASN A 469 -6.37 -9.93 -19.12
N ALA A 470 -5.88 -8.92 -19.82
CA ALA A 470 -4.52 -8.86 -20.36
C ALA A 470 -3.85 -7.58 -19.89
N THR A 471 -2.70 -7.72 -19.24
CA THR A 471 -1.91 -6.62 -18.67
C THR A 471 -0.53 -6.60 -19.28
N ALA A 472 -0.07 -5.44 -19.72
CA ALA A 472 1.29 -5.20 -20.22
C ALA A 472 1.89 -4.00 -19.49
N MET A 473 3.12 -4.15 -18.98
CA MET A 473 3.89 -3.09 -18.34
C MET A 473 5.28 -3.05 -18.95
N PHE A 474 5.67 -1.90 -19.47
CA PHE A 474 7.00 -1.65 -20.03
C PHE A 474 7.70 -0.57 -19.21
N ASP A 475 8.82 -0.92 -18.58
CA ASP A 475 9.64 -0.01 -17.79
C ASP A 475 10.94 0.28 -18.54
N TYR A 476 11.20 1.55 -18.77
CA TYR A 476 12.45 2.06 -19.34
C TYR A 476 13.22 2.83 -18.27
N ALA A 477 14.38 2.29 -17.89
CA ALA A 477 15.28 2.81 -16.86
C ALA A 477 16.50 3.58 -17.42
N GLY A 478 16.53 3.89 -18.71
CA GLY A 478 17.68 4.55 -19.35
C GLY A 478 17.99 5.96 -18.82
N PHE A 479 17.09 6.53 -18.02
CA PHE A 479 17.29 7.82 -17.34
C PHE A 479 17.45 7.67 -15.82
N ASP A 480 17.89 6.49 -15.31
CA ASP A 480 18.04 6.26 -13.86
C ASP A 480 18.64 7.47 -13.13
N PRO A 481 18.02 7.98 -12.05
CA PRO A 481 16.95 7.37 -11.23
C PRO A 481 15.52 7.64 -11.74
N VAL A 482 15.34 8.29 -12.87
CA VAL A 482 14.03 8.55 -13.49
C VAL A 482 13.70 7.42 -14.46
N HIS A 483 12.54 6.79 -14.26
CA HIS A 483 12.02 5.75 -15.14
C HIS A 483 10.81 6.25 -15.92
N VAL A 484 10.55 5.64 -17.06
CA VAL A 484 9.33 5.78 -17.85
C VAL A 484 8.62 4.43 -17.85
N LEU A 485 7.49 4.33 -17.12
CA LEU A 485 6.68 3.12 -17.07
C LEU A 485 5.39 3.33 -17.89
N LEU A 486 5.20 2.49 -18.90
CA LEU A 486 3.96 2.43 -19.67
C LEU A 486 3.17 1.19 -19.25
N THR A 487 1.89 1.37 -18.98
CA THR A 487 0.98 0.28 -18.61
C THR A 487 -0.22 0.30 -19.54
N ALA A 488 -0.55 -0.86 -20.09
CA ALA A 488 -1.79 -1.12 -20.82
C ALA A 488 -2.51 -2.29 -20.16
N ASP A 489 -3.81 -2.14 -19.97
CA ASP A 489 -4.68 -3.16 -19.41
C ASP A 489 -5.95 -3.27 -20.24
N TYR A 490 -6.39 -4.49 -20.46
CA TYR A 490 -7.62 -4.79 -21.18
C TYR A 490 -8.38 -5.89 -20.44
N ALA A 491 -9.66 -5.68 -20.20
CA ALA A 491 -10.52 -6.70 -19.61
C ALA A 491 -11.81 -6.87 -20.42
N LYS A 492 -12.30 -8.11 -20.47
CA LYS A 492 -13.55 -8.45 -21.14
C LYS A 492 -14.30 -9.54 -20.38
N ASN A 493 -15.55 -9.28 -20.04
CA ASN A 493 -16.43 -10.28 -19.50
C ASN A 493 -17.02 -11.15 -20.63
N LEU A 494 -16.66 -12.41 -20.64
CA LEU A 494 -17.13 -13.43 -21.59
C LEU A 494 -18.41 -14.15 -21.09
N GLY A 495 -18.81 -13.89 -19.84
CA GLY A 495 -19.93 -14.56 -19.19
C GLY A 495 -21.30 -13.89 -19.42
N TYR A 496 -21.34 -12.69 -20.03
CA TYR A 496 -22.57 -11.96 -20.28
C TYR A 496 -23.44 -12.66 -21.34
N ASN A 497 -24.72 -12.86 -21.03
CA ASN A 497 -25.67 -13.48 -21.96
C ASN A 497 -27.00 -12.72 -21.92
N GLN A 498 -27.20 -11.83 -22.91
CA GLN A 498 -28.41 -11.00 -23.02
C GLN A 498 -29.69 -11.84 -23.15
N GLN A 499 -29.64 -12.87 -23.97
CA GLN A 499 -30.82 -13.74 -24.20
C GLN A 499 -31.29 -14.38 -22.89
N LYS A 500 -30.33 -14.89 -22.10
CA LYS A 500 -30.64 -15.50 -20.82
C LYS A 500 -31.25 -14.49 -19.85
N ILE A 501 -30.70 -13.27 -19.78
CA ILE A 501 -31.21 -12.19 -18.91
C ILE A 501 -32.68 -11.89 -19.29
N LEU A 502 -32.96 -11.67 -20.58
CA LEU A 502 -34.30 -11.35 -21.05
C LEU A 502 -35.32 -12.52 -20.90
N THR A 503 -34.82 -13.75 -20.91
CA THR A 503 -35.69 -14.93 -20.70
C THR A 503 -36.01 -15.14 -19.22
N GLU A 504 -35.00 -14.94 -18.33
CA GLU A 504 -35.16 -15.17 -16.88
C GLU A 504 -35.84 -13.98 -16.19
N PHE A 505 -35.57 -12.76 -16.64
CA PHE A 505 -36.07 -11.51 -16.05
C PHE A 505 -36.91 -10.75 -17.10
N ALA A 506 -38.24 -10.81 -16.98
CA ALA A 506 -39.16 -10.26 -17.98
C ALA A 506 -38.94 -8.76 -18.27
N ASN A 507 -38.50 -7.97 -17.29
CA ASN A 507 -38.19 -6.54 -17.43
C ASN A 507 -36.74 -6.26 -17.81
N GLY A 508 -35.90 -7.32 -17.98
CA GLY A 508 -34.46 -7.17 -18.22
C GLY A 508 -33.73 -6.52 -17.08
N VAL A 509 -32.76 -5.67 -17.36
CA VAL A 509 -32.03 -4.91 -16.34
C VAL A 509 -32.84 -3.72 -15.85
N VAL A 510 -32.75 -3.41 -14.56
CA VAL A 510 -33.61 -2.39 -13.90
C VAL A 510 -32.94 -1.02 -13.80
N ASN A 511 -31.63 -0.93 -13.95
CA ASN A 511 -30.87 0.31 -13.79
C ASN A 511 -30.35 0.90 -15.09
N TYR A 512 -30.70 0.32 -16.25
CA TYR A 512 -30.37 0.82 -17.57
C TYR A 512 -31.53 0.63 -18.53
N THR A 513 -31.59 1.44 -19.59
CA THR A 513 -32.65 1.42 -20.58
C THR A 513 -32.62 0.21 -21.53
N ASP A 514 -31.48 -0.51 -21.54
CA ASP A 514 -31.30 -1.70 -22.39
C ASP A 514 -30.47 -2.78 -21.70
N SER A 515 -30.61 -4.03 -22.14
CA SER A 515 -29.84 -5.18 -21.70
C SER A 515 -28.73 -5.58 -22.68
N ARG A 516 -28.27 -4.65 -23.55
CA ARG A 516 -27.18 -4.94 -24.50
C ARG A 516 -25.86 -5.21 -23.80
N PRO A 517 -25.00 -6.08 -24.37
CA PRO A 517 -23.69 -6.34 -23.81
C PRO A 517 -22.81 -5.07 -23.72
N ARG A 518 -22.33 -4.78 -22.53
CA ARG A 518 -21.39 -3.70 -22.23
C ARG A 518 -20.27 -4.28 -21.35
N THR A 519 -19.36 -5.02 -21.98
CA THR A 519 -18.51 -6.00 -21.32
C THR A 519 -17.01 -5.74 -21.48
N THR A 520 -16.61 -4.57 -21.96
CA THR A 520 -15.21 -4.26 -22.25
C THR A 520 -14.69 -3.16 -21.34
N ALA A 521 -13.47 -3.34 -20.82
CA ALA A 521 -12.73 -2.31 -20.10
C ALA A 521 -11.29 -2.23 -20.61
N TYR A 522 -10.71 -1.04 -20.53
CA TYR A 522 -9.29 -0.83 -20.79
C TYR A 522 -8.73 0.38 -20.07
N GLN A 523 -7.43 0.37 -19.84
CA GLN A 523 -6.67 1.48 -19.32
C GLN A 523 -5.34 1.59 -20.05
N ILE A 524 -4.92 2.82 -20.32
CA ILE A 524 -3.56 3.15 -20.74
C ILE A 524 -3.02 4.16 -19.72
N ARG A 525 -1.81 3.90 -19.23
CA ARG A 525 -1.17 4.73 -18.21
C ARG A 525 0.30 4.92 -18.51
N ALA A 526 0.78 6.14 -18.32
CA ALA A 526 2.20 6.48 -18.34
C ALA A 526 2.59 7.07 -16.99
N ASP A 527 3.70 6.60 -16.44
CA ASP A 527 4.31 7.12 -15.23
C ASP A 527 5.75 7.54 -15.55
N ILE A 528 6.16 8.72 -15.10
CA ILE A 528 7.52 9.26 -15.26
C ILE A 528 7.98 9.73 -13.90
N GLY A 529 9.21 9.37 -13.51
CA GLY A 529 9.84 9.79 -12.26
C GLY A 529 10.56 8.66 -11.55
N GLN A 530 10.94 8.88 -10.32
CA GLN A 530 11.57 7.84 -9.50
C GLN A 530 10.61 6.67 -9.28
N VAL A 531 11.14 5.45 -9.35
CA VAL A 531 10.40 4.20 -9.14
C VAL A 531 9.72 4.19 -7.77
N GLU A 532 10.43 4.63 -6.75
CA GLU A 532 9.93 4.87 -5.42
C GLU A 532 10.33 6.26 -4.95
N VAL A 533 9.37 6.96 -4.40
CA VAL A 533 9.59 8.25 -3.73
C VAL A 533 10.01 7.98 -2.29
N ARG A 534 11.33 8.04 -2.03
CA ARG A 534 11.94 7.69 -0.72
C ARG A 534 12.82 8.78 -0.11
N HIS A 535 13.20 9.80 -0.88
CA HIS A 535 14.07 10.86 -0.41
C HIS A 535 13.39 12.21 -0.61
N PHE A 536 13.88 13.21 0.10
CA PHE A 536 13.47 14.58 -0.17
C PHE A 536 13.81 14.95 -1.61
N GLY A 537 12.82 15.48 -2.33
CA GLY A 537 12.97 15.88 -3.72
C GLY A 537 12.71 14.78 -4.75
N ASP A 538 12.54 13.52 -4.37
CA ASP A 538 12.06 12.49 -5.29
C ASP A 538 10.67 12.85 -5.78
N TRP A 539 10.39 12.57 -7.05
CA TRP A 539 9.10 12.88 -7.64
C TRP A 539 8.66 11.82 -8.65
N SER A 540 7.37 11.72 -8.85
CA SER A 540 6.80 10.98 -9.98
C SER A 540 5.51 11.63 -10.44
N VAL A 541 5.24 11.57 -11.75
CA VAL A 541 4.01 12.06 -12.38
C VAL A 541 3.39 10.92 -13.17
N ASN A 542 2.07 10.82 -13.17
CA ASN A 542 1.35 9.85 -13.97
C ASN A 542 0.16 10.47 -14.67
N LEU A 543 -0.14 9.90 -15.84
CA LEU A 543 -1.32 10.20 -16.64
C LEU A 543 -1.95 8.87 -17.05
N ALA A 544 -3.25 8.71 -16.82
CA ALA A 544 -3.98 7.55 -17.27
C ALA A 544 -5.31 7.94 -17.91
N TYR A 545 -5.72 7.18 -18.92
CA TYR A 545 -7.08 7.16 -19.41
C TYR A 545 -7.68 5.79 -19.16
N ARG A 546 -8.88 5.77 -18.58
CA ARG A 546 -9.60 4.55 -18.24
C ARG A 546 -11.01 4.57 -18.84
N TYR A 547 -11.43 3.41 -19.34
CA TYR A 547 -12.76 3.16 -19.88
C TYR A 547 -13.24 1.82 -19.36
N VAL A 548 -14.33 1.79 -18.59
CA VAL A 548 -14.86 0.57 -17.95
C VAL A 548 -16.37 0.52 -18.20
N GLN A 549 -16.81 -0.35 -19.11
CA GLN A 549 -18.24 -0.56 -19.35
C GLN A 549 -18.89 -1.26 -18.15
N ARG A 550 -20.22 -1.13 -18.05
CA ARG A 550 -21.02 -1.54 -16.88
C ARG A 550 -20.79 -2.99 -16.44
N ASP A 551 -20.69 -3.94 -17.36
CA ASP A 551 -20.55 -5.37 -17.04
C ASP A 551 -19.19 -5.95 -17.48
N ALA A 552 -18.17 -5.12 -17.63
CA ALA A 552 -16.83 -5.55 -18.02
C ALA A 552 -16.13 -6.37 -16.95
N VAL A 553 -16.26 -5.95 -15.69
CA VAL A 553 -15.68 -6.53 -14.48
C VAL A 553 -16.69 -6.45 -13.34
N LEU A 554 -16.45 -7.18 -12.27
CA LEU A 554 -17.29 -7.13 -11.07
C LEU A 554 -17.03 -5.82 -10.32
N ASP A 555 -18.04 -4.95 -10.20
CA ASP A 555 -17.92 -3.63 -9.59
C ASP A 555 -17.45 -3.67 -8.14
N ALA A 556 -17.83 -4.72 -7.42
CA ALA A 556 -17.45 -4.92 -6.02
C ALA A 556 -15.93 -4.91 -5.77
N PHE A 557 -15.11 -5.21 -6.77
CA PHE A 557 -13.67 -5.40 -6.61
C PHE A 557 -12.81 -4.38 -7.35
N THR A 558 -13.43 -3.47 -8.14
CA THR A 558 -12.71 -2.43 -8.86
C THR A 558 -12.28 -1.28 -7.96
N ASP A 559 -11.42 -0.40 -8.49
CA ASP A 559 -10.96 0.83 -7.85
C ASP A 559 -12.10 1.60 -7.17
N SER A 560 -11.95 1.88 -5.89
CA SER A 560 -12.92 2.60 -5.05
C SER A 560 -12.88 4.12 -5.23
N ILE A 561 -11.92 4.66 -5.99
CA ILE A 561 -11.69 6.10 -6.13
C ILE A 561 -12.12 6.61 -7.50
N PHE A 562 -11.81 5.88 -8.57
CA PHE A 562 -12.18 6.26 -9.92
C PHE A 562 -13.71 6.31 -10.04
N HIS A 563 -14.25 7.47 -10.39
CA HIS A 563 -15.70 7.72 -10.46
C HIS A 563 -16.43 7.40 -9.14
N LEU A 564 -15.76 7.54 -7.99
CA LEU A 564 -16.21 7.10 -6.66
C LEU A 564 -16.53 5.60 -6.58
N GLY A 565 -15.80 4.81 -7.35
CA GLY A 565 -15.89 3.35 -7.33
C GLY A 565 -16.83 2.75 -8.37
N GLY A 566 -16.60 1.46 -8.66
CA GLY A 566 -17.44 0.64 -9.52
C GLY A 566 -17.08 0.68 -11.00
N THR A 567 -18.08 0.43 -11.82
CA THR A 567 -17.98 0.32 -13.29
C THR A 567 -18.83 1.38 -13.99
N ASN A 568 -19.05 1.25 -15.30
CA ASN A 568 -19.81 2.21 -16.11
C ASN A 568 -19.20 3.61 -16.14
N ALA A 569 -17.87 3.71 -16.21
CA ALA A 569 -17.17 4.99 -16.14
C ALA A 569 -16.01 5.08 -17.13
N LYS A 570 -15.74 6.30 -17.58
CA LYS A 570 -14.58 6.65 -18.40
C LYS A 570 -14.00 7.97 -17.89
N GLY A 571 -12.72 8.19 -18.11
CA GLY A 571 -12.12 9.47 -17.75
C GLY A 571 -10.61 9.43 -17.61
N TRP A 572 -10.07 10.56 -17.15
CA TRP A 572 -8.65 10.81 -16.98
C TRP A 572 -8.27 10.78 -15.52
N VAL A 573 -7.06 10.31 -15.25
CA VAL A 573 -6.40 10.38 -13.95
C VAL A 573 -5.05 11.01 -14.14
N ILE A 574 -4.80 12.11 -13.45
CA ILE A 574 -3.50 12.76 -13.35
C ILE A 574 -3.06 12.69 -11.91
N GLY A 575 -1.83 12.24 -11.67
CA GLY A 575 -1.28 12.14 -10.33
C GLY A 575 0.17 12.59 -10.27
N THR A 576 0.59 13.08 -9.12
CA THR A 576 1.97 13.39 -8.83
C THR A 576 2.30 13.00 -7.40
N GLN A 577 3.53 12.55 -7.18
CA GLN A 577 4.08 12.27 -5.85
C GLN A 577 5.33 13.10 -5.64
N TYR A 578 5.55 13.56 -4.41
CA TYR A 578 6.74 14.30 -4.03
C TYR A 578 7.24 13.88 -2.64
N GLY A 579 8.51 13.51 -2.57
CA GLY A 579 9.18 13.06 -1.35
C GLY A 579 9.48 14.21 -0.40
N LEU A 580 9.00 14.09 0.84
CA LEU A 580 9.28 15.03 1.93
C LEU A 580 10.44 14.53 2.80
N SER A 581 10.57 13.21 2.94
CA SER A 581 11.62 12.56 3.72
C SER A 581 11.71 11.08 3.33
N LYS A 582 12.62 10.34 3.97
CA LYS A 582 12.74 8.87 3.79
C LYS A 582 11.42 8.12 4.06
N TYR A 583 10.57 8.65 4.93
CA TYR A 583 9.37 7.97 5.41
C TYR A 583 8.07 8.68 5.07
N ALA A 584 8.12 9.88 4.46
CA ALA A 584 6.94 10.69 4.19
C ALA A 584 6.96 11.30 2.78
N TRP A 585 5.79 11.32 2.13
CA TRP A 585 5.60 11.93 0.81
C TRP A 585 4.19 12.49 0.66
N LEU A 586 4.05 13.48 -0.23
CA LEU A 586 2.78 13.99 -0.71
C LEU A 586 2.35 13.26 -1.98
N ASN A 587 1.04 13.06 -2.15
CA ASN A 587 0.45 12.58 -3.38
C ASN A 587 -0.75 13.46 -3.73
N LEU A 588 -0.73 14.09 -4.90
CA LEU A 588 -1.85 14.84 -5.46
C LEU A 588 -2.42 14.05 -6.63
N ARG A 589 -3.76 13.87 -6.67
CA ARG A 589 -4.46 13.24 -7.79
C ARG A 589 -5.68 14.06 -8.16
N TRP A 590 -5.85 14.25 -9.45
CA TRP A 590 -7.07 14.74 -10.05
C TRP A 590 -7.66 13.68 -10.98
N LEU A 591 -8.94 13.40 -10.81
CA LEU A 591 -9.71 12.46 -11.61
C LEU A 591 -10.88 13.23 -12.21
N SER A 592 -11.04 13.14 -13.53
CA SER A 592 -12.19 13.72 -14.25
C SER A 592 -12.90 12.60 -14.97
N THR A 593 -14.13 12.31 -14.57
CA THR A 593 -14.80 11.07 -14.95
C THR A 593 -16.28 11.28 -15.31
N ASP A 594 -16.75 10.50 -16.30
CA ASP A 594 -18.11 10.49 -16.79
C ASP A 594 -18.68 9.07 -16.80
N ALA A 595 -19.98 8.93 -16.54
CA ALA A 595 -20.68 7.68 -16.83
C ALA A 595 -20.71 7.42 -18.35
N ILE A 596 -20.64 6.14 -18.76
CA ILE A 596 -20.69 5.72 -20.16
C ILE A 596 -22.12 5.54 -20.63
N ASP A 597 -22.92 4.86 -19.83
CA ASP A 597 -24.33 4.54 -20.09
C ASP A 597 -25.24 5.09 -19.00
N GLY A 598 -26.53 5.22 -19.32
CA GLY A 598 -27.55 5.68 -18.38
C GLY A 598 -27.59 7.21 -18.24
N PRO A 599 -28.18 7.70 -17.14
CA PRO A 599 -28.30 9.12 -16.88
C PRO A 599 -26.92 9.81 -16.77
N LYS A 600 -26.85 11.06 -17.20
CA LYS A 600 -25.60 11.83 -17.14
C LYS A 600 -25.10 11.92 -15.70
N TYR A 601 -23.87 11.47 -15.49
CA TYR A 601 -23.18 11.54 -14.23
C TYR A 601 -21.70 11.81 -14.47
N SER A 602 -21.30 13.05 -14.19
CA SER A 602 -19.92 13.54 -14.30
C SER A 602 -19.43 13.97 -12.94
N ILE A 603 -18.16 13.66 -12.63
CA ILE A 603 -17.54 14.07 -11.38
C ILE A 603 -16.05 14.32 -11.57
N ASP A 604 -15.58 15.44 -11.03
CA ASP A 604 -14.18 15.73 -10.83
C ASP A 604 -13.82 15.48 -9.36
N THR A 605 -12.75 14.75 -9.11
CA THR A 605 -12.28 14.47 -7.75
C THR A 605 -10.83 14.92 -7.60
N VAL A 606 -10.56 15.71 -6.56
CA VAL A 606 -9.20 16.11 -6.18
C VAL A 606 -8.85 15.45 -4.85
N ASN A 607 -7.76 14.68 -4.83
CA ASN A 607 -7.24 14.07 -3.62
C ASN A 607 -5.85 14.61 -3.32
N VAL A 608 -5.65 15.10 -2.10
CA VAL A 608 -4.35 15.47 -1.55
C VAL A 608 -4.04 14.55 -0.38
N ASP A 609 -3.02 13.70 -0.53
CA ASP A 609 -2.64 12.70 0.45
C ASP A 609 -1.31 13.07 1.10
N LEU A 610 -1.25 13.14 2.42
CA LEU A 610 -0.01 13.05 3.18
C LEU A 610 0.16 11.61 3.63
N ASN A 611 1.25 10.98 3.19
CA ASN A 611 1.55 9.58 3.46
C ASN A 611 2.80 9.46 4.30
N ALA A 612 2.82 8.45 5.19
CA ALA A 612 3.99 8.04 5.95
C ALA A 612 4.05 6.50 6.01
N ARG A 613 5.27 5.94 5.88
CA ARG A 613 5.52 4.50 6.01
C ARG A 613 6.93 4.21 6.54
N PHE A 614 7.10 3.07 7.22
CA PHE A 614 8.41 2.48 7.54
C PHE A 614 8.37 0.96 7.44
#